data_a45f92932f1257bd5ad7e045d512d1f9
#
_entry.id   a45f92932f1257bd5ad7e045d512d1f9
#
_cell.length_a   1.000
_cell.length_b   1.000
_cell.length_c   1.000
_cell.angle_alpha   90.00
_cell.angle_beta   90.00
_cell.angle_gamma   90.00
#
_symmetry.space_group_name_H-M   'P 1'
#
loop_
_entity.id
_entity.type
_entity.pdbx_description
1 polymer ?
#
loop_
_entity_poly.entity_id
_entity_poly.type
_entity_poly.pdbx_seq_one_letter_code
_entity_poly.pdbx_strand_id
1 'polypeptide(L)'
;MKKVLTIIMFLIMFGVQAIPVFAVETKIPANTPIIVYSEEEIDADDVKLNQNVSFRVQSPVSINNKTVIKAGTEVIGQVIKRKNNSILGIPGEIQIGNFKINNGEQFINLRGTITDKGENRAWVNVGWLFWVTLPMVFIKGNDGKIQAGQEQILYTIGDNFININ
;
A
#
# COMPACT_ATOMS: atom_id res chain seq x y z
N MET A 1 -6.71 -68.11 -7.96
CA MET A 1 -6.39 -67.11 -6.94
C MET A 1 -5.52 -65.96 -7.46
N LYS A 2 -4.38 -66.16 -8.13
CA LYS A 2 -3.51 -65.10 -8.64
C LYS A 2 -4.22 -64.10 -9.60
N LYS A 3 -5.07 -64.59 -10.52
CA LYS A 3 -5.79 -63.74 -11.51
C LYS A 3 -6.82 -62.81 -10.87
N VAL A 4 -7.49 -63.27 -9.78
CA VAL A 4 -8.47 -62.47 -9.04
C VAL A 4 -7.78 -61.35 -8.24
N LEU A 5 -6.63 -61.64 -7.66
CA LEU A 5 -5.82 -60.65 -6.92
C LEU A 5 -5.29 -59.54 -7.86
N THR A 6 -4.91 -59.88 -9.08
CA THR A 6 -4.45 -58.92 -10.08
C THR A 6 -5.57 -57.95 -10.53
N ILE A 7 -6.80 -58.47 -10.69
CA ILE A 7 -7.95 -57.65 -11.08
C ILE A 7 -8.36 -56.71 -9.92
N ILE A 8 -8.30 -57.15 -8.68
CA ILE A 8 -8.59 -56.32 -7.51
C ILE A 8 -7.55 -55.21 -7.35
N MET A 9 -6.26 -55.51 -7.59
CA MET A 9 -5.20 -54.53 -7.54
C MET A 9 -5.30 -53.47 -8.68
N PHE A 10 -5.80 -53.85 -9.86
CA PHE A 10 -6.05 -52.97 -10.99
C PHE A 10 -7.25 -52.04 -10.73
N LEU A 11 -8.32 -52.51 -10.06
CA LEU A 11 -9.49 -51.75 -9.66
C LEU A 11 -9.16 -50.70 -8.58
N ILE A 12 -8.27 -51.02 -7.65
CA ILE A 12 -7.81 -50.07 -6.62
C ILE A 12 -6.94 -48.94 -7.23
N MET A 13 -6.15 -49.28 -8.26
CA MET A 13 -5.27 -48.31 -8.93
C MET A 13 -6.02 -47.27 -9.79
N PHE A 14 -7.24 -47.60 -10.28
CA PHE A 14 -8.10 -46.67 -11.02
C PHE A 14 -9.08 -45.86 -10.17
N GLY A 15 -9.16 -46.13 -8.86
CA GLY A 15 -10.14 -45.49 -7.97
C GLY A 15 -9.73 -44.14 -7.38
N VAL A 16 -8.48 -43.70 -7.59
CA VAL A 16 -8.06 -42.37 -7.13
C VAL A 16 -8.36 -41.34 -8.22
N GLN A 17 -9.64 -41.01 -8.37
CA GLN A 17 -10.02 -39.84 -9.15
C GLN A 17 -9.69 -38.60 -8.32
N ALA A 18 -8.79 -37.76 -8.82
CA ALA A 18 -8.55 -36.45 -8.25
C ALA A 18 -9.87 -35.68 -8.34
N ILE A 19 -10.48 -35.40 -7.20
CA ILE A 19 -11.65 -34.52 -7.11
C ILE A 19 -11.14 -33.12 -7.52
N PRO A 20 -11.67 -32.53 -8.61
CA PRO A 20 -11.28 -31.18 -8.96
C PRO A 20 -11.68 -30.24 -7.80
N VAL A 21 -10.67 -29.64 -7.19
CA VAL A 21 -10.90 -28.54 -6.24
C VAL A 21 -11.31 -27.34 -7.08
N PHE A 22 -12.59 -27.00 -7.08
CA PHE A 22 -13.06 -25.78 -7.69
C PHE A 22 -12.63 -24.62 -6.79
N ALA A 23 -11.72 -23.79 -7.28
CA ALA A 23 -11.42 -22.52 -6.62
C ALA A 23 -12.70 -21.67 -6.58
N VAL A 24 -13.07 -21.22 -5.39
CA VAL A 24 -14.24 -20.36 -5.23
C VAL A 24 -13.82 -18.94 -5.50
N GLU A 25 -14.20 -18.45 -6.68
CA GLU A 25 -13.99 -17.07 -7.06
C GLU A 25 -14.87 -16.15 -6.19
N THR A 26 -14.22 -15.21 -5.50
CA THR A 26 -14.90 -14.23 -4.65
C THR A 26 -14.70 -12.83 -5.23
N LYS A 27 -15.82 -12.12 -5.42
CA LYS A 27 -15.83 -10.75 -5.94
C LYS A 27 -15.57 -9.76 -4.82
N ILE A 28 -14.58 -8.90 -4.97
CA ILE A 28 -14.37 -7.69 -4.17
C ILE A 28 -15.02 -6.53 -4.92
N PRO A 29 -16.08 -5.92 -4.38
CA PRO A 29 -16.76 -4.80 -5.04
C PRO A 29 -15.84 -3.59 -5.20
N ALA A 30 -16.12 -2.79 -6.23
CA ALA A 30 -15.56 -1.46 -6.36
C ALA A 30 -15.84 -0.61 -5.10
N ASN A 31 -14.93 0.30 -4.78
CA ASN A 31 -15.02 1.18 -3.60
C ASN A 31 -14.99 0.45 -2.24
N THR A 32 -14.49 -0.79 -2.19
CA THR A 32 -14.22 -1.45 -0.91
C THR A 32 -13.10 -0.69 -0.19
N PRO A 33 -13.31 -0.21 1.06
CA PRO A 33 -12.29 0.50 1.82
C PRO A 33 -11.22 -0.47 2.32
N ILE A 34 -9.98 -0.05 2.25
CA ILE A 34 -8.80 -0.78 2.72
C ILE A 34 -7.95 0.17 3.54
N ILE A 35 -7.74 -0.14 4.81
CA ILE A 35 -6.89 0.65 5.70
C ILE A 35 -5.46 0.15 5.53
N VAL A 36 -4.56 1.08 5.22
CA VAL A 36 -3.13 0.82 5.05
C VAL A 36 -2.29 1.71 5.96
N TYR A 37 -1.10 1.27 6.30
CA TYR A 37 -0.13 2.05 7.07
C TYR A 37 1.28 1.85 6.51
N SER A 38 2.17 2.81 6.74
CA SER A 38 3.59 2.69 6.43
C SER A 38 4.32 2.05 7.62
N GLU A 39 5.19 1.05 7.38
CA GLU A 39 6.04 0.45 8.43
C GLU A 39 7.18 1.39 8.84
N GLU A 40 7.64 2.23 7.91
CA GLU A 40 8.74 3.16 8.10
C GLU A 40 8.30 4.59 7.80
N GLU A 41 9.02 5.55 8.37
CA GLU A 41 8.86 6.96 8.01
C GLU A 41 9.29 7.17 6.56
N ILE A 42 8.48 7.88 5.78
CA ILE A 42 8.79 8.23 4.40
C ILE A 42 9.00 9.73 4.32
N ASP A 43 10.26 10.15 4.15
CA ASP A 43 10.66 11.54 4.06
C ASP A 43 10.75 11.98 2.59
N ALA A 44 10.26 13.18 2.29
CA ALA A 44 10.38 13.76 0.96
C ALA A 44 11.83 13.92 0.49
N ASP A 45 12.78 14.09 1.41
CA ASP A 45 14.20 14.25 1.05
C ASP A 45 14.86 12.90 0.67
N ASP A 46 14.38 11.78 1.21
CA ASP A 46 14.97 10.45 1.02
C ASP A 46 14.43 9.69 -0.19
N VAL A 47 13.27 10.09 -0.70
CA VAL A 47 12.63 9.41 -1.84
C VAL A 47 12.80 10.17 -3.15
N LYS A 48 12.63 9.46 -4.26
CA LYS A 48 12.67 10.03 -5.63
C LYS A 48 11.29 10.01 -6.27
N LEU A 49 11.06 10.92 -7.21
CA LEU A 49 9.86 10.89 -8.05
C LEU A 49 9.78 9.54 -8.79
N ASN A 50 8.59 8.96 -8.86
CA ASN A 50 8.30 7.62 -9.41
C ASN A 50 8.90 6.45 -8.61
N GLN A 51 9.51 6.67 -7.46
CA GLN A 51 9.94 5.59 -6.57
C GLN A 51 8.74 4.88 -5.97
N ASN A 52 8.83 3.55 -5.90
CA ASN A 52 7.86 2.73 -5.17
C ASN A 52 8.18 2.75 -3.68
N VAL A 53 7.14 2.82 -2.88
CA VAL A 53 7.18 2.76 -1.40
C VAL A 53 6.17 1.74 -0.92
N SER A 54 6.52 1.03 0.16
CA SER A 54 5.71 -0.07 0.69
C SER A 54 4.83 0.39 1.85
N PHE A 55 3.62 -0.13 1.85
CA PHE A 55 2.63 -0.04 2.92
C PHE A 55 2.13 -1.43 3.26
N ARG A 56 1.44 -1.58 4.37
CA ARG A 56 0.78 -2.81 4.78
C ARG A 56 -0.72 -2.60 5.02
N VAL A 57 -1.49 -3.62 4.70
CA VAL A 57 -2.91 -3.65 5.07
C VAL A 57 -3.02 -3.80 6.58
N GLN A 58 -3.70 -2.87 7.25
CA GLN A 58 -3.85 -2.83 8.70
C GLN A 58 -4.81 -3.92 9.21
N SER A 59 -5.96 -4.05 8.58
CA SER A 59 -7.01 -4.98 8.99
C SER A 59 -7.45 -5.88 7.84
N PRO A 60 -7.78 -7.14 8.10
CA PRO A 60 -8.21 -8.04 7.04
C PRO A 60 -9.51 -7.55 6.40
N VAL A 61 -9.58 -7.63 5.08
CA VAL A 61 -10.81 -7.35 4.33
C VAL A 61 -11.56 -8.66 4.14
N SER A 62 -12.82 -8.71 4.58
CA SER A 62 -13.66 -9.89 4.47
C SER A 62 -14.94 -9.60 3.69
N ILE A 63 -15.30 -10.51 2.78
CA ILE A 63 -16.53 -10.48 1.99
C ILE A 63 -17.28 -11.78 2.27
N ASN A 64 -18.55 -11.70 2.64
CA ASN A 64 -19.38 -12.85 2.97
C ASN A 64 -18.72 -13.81 3.98
N ASN A 65 -18.14 -13.26 5.05
CA ASN A 65 -17.41 -14.00 6.10
C ASN A 65 -16.14 -14.73 5.63
N LYS A 66 -15.66 -14.45 4.42
CA LYS A 66 -14.39 -14.96 3.92
C LYS A 66 -13.37 -13.83 3.83
N THR A 67 -12.18 -14.04 4.39
CA THR A 67 -11.08 -13.08 4.28
C THR A 67 -10.53 -13.11 2.86
N VAL A 68 -10.66 -11.99 2.16
CA VAL A 68 -10.22 -11.81 0.77
C VAL A 68 -8.85 -11.13 0.68
N ILE A 69 -8.52 -10.27 1.63
CA ILE A 69 -7.19 -9.66 1.77
C ILE A 69 -6.78 -9.80 3.23
N LYS A 70 -5.62 -10.37 3.49
CA LYS A 70 -5.12 -10.59 4.85
C LYS A 70 -4.51 -9.30 5.41
N ALA A 71 -4.56 -9.11 6.72
CA ALA A 71 -3.75 -8.11 7.40
C ALA A 71 -2.26 -8.37 7.11
N GLY A 72 -1.47 -7.30 7.01
CA GLY A 72 -0.05 -7.36 6.66
C GLY A 72 0.22 -7.60 5.17
N THR A 73 -0.80 -7.76 4.31
CA THR A 73 -0.59 -7.83 2.86
C THR A 73 0.10 -6.56 2.36
N GLU A 74 1.12 -6.73 1.52
CA GLU A 74 1.89 -5.62 0.98
C GLU A 74 1.06 -4.79 -0.01
N VAL A 75 1.15 -3.47 0.14
CA VAL A 75 0.57 -2.47 -0.76
C VAL A 75 1.69 -1.59 -1.27
N ILE A 76 1.86 -1.54 -2.57
CA ILE A 76 2.88 -0.71 -3.22
C ILE A 76 2.22 0.59 -3.66
N GLY A 77 2.74 1.72 -3.16
CA GLY A 77 2.43 3.06 -3.65
C GLY A 77 3.58 3.64 -4.45
N GLN A 78 3.30 4.64 -5.28
CA GLN A 78 4.32 5.35 -6.06
C GLN A 78 4.36 6.82 -5.68
N VAL A 79 5.55 7.37 -5.51
CA VAL A 79 5.75 8.81 -5.29
C VAL A 79 5.39 9.56 -6.58
N ILE A 80 4.24 10.25 -6.58
CA ILE A 80 3.72 10.99 -7.74
C ILE A 80 4.06 12.47 -7.71
N LYS A 81 4.40 13.00 -6.53
CA LYS A 81 4.88 14.36 -6.36
C LYS A 81 5.88 14.41 -5.22
N ARG A 82 6.92 15.21 -5.42
CA ARG A 82 7.95 15.47 -4.42
C ARG A 82 8.44 16.91 -4.55
N LYS A 83 8.57 17.58 -3.44
CA LYS A 83 9.18 18.90 -3.34
C LYS A 83 10.02 18.96 -2.07
N ASN A 84 11.29 19.31 -2.21
CA ASN A 84 12.16 19.52 -1.07
C ASN A 84 11.80 20.84 -0.37
N ASN A 85 12.08 20.91 0.91
CA ASN A 85 12.04 22.17 1.64
C ASN A 85 13.12 23.14 1.15
N SER A 86 12.97 24.43 1.46
CA SER A 86 13.91 25.47 1.08
C SER A 86 14.34 26.28 2.30
N ILE A 87 15.52 26.89 2.18
CA ILE A 87 16.12 27.81 3.17
C ILE A 87 15.29 29.06 3.46
N LEU A 88 14.30 29.37 2.62
CA LEU A 88 13.37 30.50 2.85
C LEU A 88 12.13 30.11 3.68
N GLY A 89 12.16 28.98 4.39
CA GLY A 89 11.03 28.48 5.15
C GLY A 89 9.92 27.86 4.29
N ILE A 90 10.17 27.60 3.02
CA ILE A 90 9.22 26.94 2.13
C ILE A 90 9.19 25.46 2.48
N PRO A 91 8.00 24.89 2.77
CA PRO A 91 7.90 23.50 3.19
C PRO A 91 8.15 22.51 2.04
N GLY A 92 8.67 21.35 2.38
CA GLY A 92 8.66 20.17 1.53
C GLY A 92 7.24 19.62 1.36
N GLU A 93 7.04 18.80 0.35
CA GLU A 93 5.77 18.14 0.07
C GLU A 93 6.04 16.77 -0.55
N ILE A 94 5.31 15.77 -0.08
CA ILE A 94 5.30 14.43 -0.66
C ILE A 94 3.87 14.03 -0.99
N GLN A 95 3.69 13.42 -2.16
CA GLN A 95 2.44 12.80 -2.56
C GLN A 95 2.70 11.38 -3.06
N ILE A 96 1.94 10.43 -2.56
CA ILE A 96 1.98 9.03 -2.96
C ILE A 96 0.61 8.64 -3.52
N GLY A 97 0.63 7.98 -4.66
CA GLY A 97 -0.57 7.51 -5.36
C GLY A 97 -0.30 6.20 -6.08
N ASN A 98 -1.15 5.85 -7.06
CA ASN A 98 -0.99 4.63 -7.89
C ASN A 98 -0.82 3.37 -7.05
N PHE A 99 -1.64 3.20 -6.02
CA PHE A 99 -1.54 2.08 -5.09
C PHE A 99 -1.98 0.76 -5.72
N LYS A 100 -1.25 -0.32 -5.40
CA LYS A 100 -1.53 -1.69 -5.85
C LYS A 100 -1.30 -2.67 -4.71
N ILE A 101 -2.22 -3.61 -4.54
CA ILE A 101 -2.04 -4.79 -3.68
C ILE A 101 -1.58 -5.95 -4.54
N ASN A 102 -0.53 -6.64 -4.12
CA ASN A 102 -0.14 -7.92 -4.68
C ASN A 102 -0.78 -9.04 -3.83
N ASN A 103 -1.83 -9.66 -4.34
CA ASN A 103 -2.51 -10.76 -3.65
C ASN A 103 -1.92 -12.15 -4.02
N GLY A 104 -0.75 -12.18 -4.65
CA GLY A 104 -0.07 -13.40 -5.09
C GLY A 104 -0.47 -13.86 -6.49
N GLU A 105 -1.73 -13.76 -6.88
CA GLU A 105 -2.23 -14.16 -8.20
C GLU A 105 -2.41 -12.97 -9.14
N GLN A 106 -2.81 -11.83 -8.60
CA GLN A 106 -3.10 -10.62 -9.38
C GLN A 106 -2.86 -9.34 -8.59
N PHE A 107 -2.73 -8.23 -9.32
CA PHE A 107 -2.68 -6.90 -8.74
C PHE A 107 -4.07 -6.30 -8.63
N ILE A 108 -4.44 -5.83 -7.44
CA ILE A 108 -5.64 -5.07 -7.18
C ILE A 108 -5.25 -3.59 -7.13
N ASN A 109 -5.75 -2.79 -8.07
CA ASN A 109 -5.48 -1.36 -8.08
C ASN A 109 -6.37 -0.64 -7.08
N LEU A 110 -5.77 0.31 -6.35
CA LEU A 110 -6.47 1.11 -5.36
C LEU A 110 -6.46 2.59 -5.74
N ARG A 111 -7.54 3.27 -5.41
CA ARG A 111 -7.70 4.71 -5.53
C ARG A 111 -7.46 5.36 -4.17
N GLY A 112 -6.71 6.43 -4.18
CA GLY A 112 -6.40 7.28 -3.05
C GLY A 112 -5.11 8.03 -3.30
N THR A 113 -4.86 9.03 -2.47
CA THR A 113 -3.61 9.79 -2.48
C THR A 113 -3.26 10.09 -1.04
N ILE A 114 -2.04 9.76 -0.65
CA ILE A 114 -1.47 10.13 0.64
C ILE A 114 -0.62 11.36 0.39
N THR A 115 -0.92 12.44 1.08
CA THR A 115 -0.20 13.72 0.93
C THR A 115 0.21 14.19 2.30
N ASP A 116 1.48 14.56 2.42
CA ASP A 116 1.97 15.33 3.54
C ASP A 116 2.75 16.55 3.07
N LYS A 117 2.57 17.63 3.80
CA LYS A 117 3.21 18.91 3.54
C LYS A 117 3.73 19.46 4.85
N GLY A 118 5.03 19.70 4.89
CA GLY A 118 5.68 20.33 6.04
C GLY A 118 5.10 21.70 6.38
N GLU A 119 5.36 22.16 7.59
CA GLU A 119 4.91 23.47 8.04
C GLU A 119 5.61 24.62 7.30
N ASN A 120 4.83 25.61 6.91
CA ASN A 120 5.36 26.84 6.30
C ASN A 120 5.92 27.76 7.40
N ARG A 121 7.23 27.96 7.40
CA ARG A 121 7.94 28.85 8.35
C ARG A 121 8.44 30.14 7.67
N ALA A 122 7.96 30.47 6.49
CA ALA A 122 8.40 31.65 5.76
C ALA A 122 8.15 32.95 6.54
N TRP A 123 7.07 33.01 7.36
CA TRP A 123 6.75 34.16 8.19
C TRP A 123 7.80 34.46 9.26
N VAL A 124 8.51 33.44 9.74
CA VAL A 124 9.60 33.61 10.73
C VAL A 124 10.77 34.39 10.09
N ASN A 125 11.10 34.11 8.84
CA ASN A 125 12.17 34.81 8.13
C ASN A 125 11.83 36.27 7.87
N VAL A 126 10.56 36.60 7.62
CA VAL A 126 10.10 37.98 7.39
C VAL A 126 10.12 38.79 8.69
N GLY A 127 9.71 38.23 9.81
CA GLY A 127 9.68 38.91 11.13
C GLY A 127 11.07 39.32 11.62
N TRP A 128 12.09 38.55 11.33
CA TRP A 128 13.46 38.82 11.74
C TRP A 128 14.17 39.88 10.89
N LEU A 129 13.76 40.05 9.63
CA LEU A 129 14.33 41.07 8.73
C LEU A 129 14.17 42.50 9.25
N PHE A 130 13.20 42.74 10.12
CA PHE A 130 12.98 44.08 10.70
C PHE A 130 13.80 44.39 11.96
N TRP A 131 14.39 43.39 12.63
CA TRP A 131 14.98 43.56 13.97
C TRP A 131 16.50 43.30 14.03
N VAL A 132 17.13 42.74 13.01
CA VAL A 132 18.56 42.35 13.14
C VAL A 132 19.32 42.63 11.85
N THR A 133 20.29 43.54 11.97
CA THR A 133 21.36 43.79 10.98
C THR A 133 22.48 42.74 11.04
N LEU A 134 22.18 41.51 11.49
CA LEU A 134 23.14 40.41 11.64
C LEU A 134 22.96 39.37 10.52
N PRO A 135 23.97 38.50 10.25
CA PRO A 135 23.91 37.55 9.15
C PRO A 135 22.62 36.72 9.22
N MET A 136 21.87 36.72 8.14
CA MET A 136 20.59 36.05 8.01
C MET A 136 20.67 34.59 8.51
N VAL A 137 19.98 34.29 9.58
CA VAL A 137 19.73 32.89 9.97
C VAL A 137 18.66 32.36 9.02
N PHE A 138 19.07 31.61 8.04
CA PHE A 138 18.15 30.93 7.12
C PHE A 138 17.47 29.79 7.86
N ILE A 139 16.21 29.96 8.21
CA ILE A 139 15.39 28.89 8.80
C ILE A 139 14.83 28.04 7.63
N LYS A 140 15.24 26.78 7.61
CA LYS A 140 14.72 25.79 6.65
C LYS A 140 13.26 25.46 7.01
N GLY A 141 12.37 25.29 6.03
CA GLY A 141 11.02 24.77 6.22
C GLY A 141 11.06 23.31 6.69
N ASN A 142 9.95 22.81 7.24
CA ASN A 142 9.85 21.39 7.58
C ASN A 142 9.66 20.56 6.30
N ASP A 143 10.17 19.33 6.34
CA ASP A 143 9.96 18.37 5.26
C ASP A 143 8.55 17.80 5.31
N GLY A 144 8.01 17.40 4.16
CA GLY A 144 6.82 16.56 4.10
C GLY A 144 7.20 15.13 4.50
N LYS A 145 6.57 14.59 5.54
CA LYS A 145 6.89 13.28 6.11
C LYS A 145 5.64 12.48 6.41
N ILE A 146 5.58 11.27 5.90
CA ILE A 146 4.56 10.29 6.29
C ILE A 146 5.13 9.48 7.44
N GLN A 147 4.52 9.57 8.60
CA GLN A 147 5.01 8.91 9.81
C GLN A 147 4.77 7.40 9.75
N ALA A 148 5.68 6.61 10.33
CA ALA A 148 5.46 5.19 10.54
C ALA A 148 4.20 4.95 11.37
N GLY A 149 3.40 3.96 10.97
CA GLY A 149 2.13 3.63 11.62
C GLY A 149 0.95 4.57 11.28
N GLN A 150 1.16 5.60 10.49
CA GLN A 150 0.08 6.48 10.06
C GLN A 150 -0.89 5.73 9.14
N GLU A 151 -2.14 5.61 9.60
CA GLU A 151 -3.20 4.92 8.85
C GLU A 151 -3.81 5.80 7.77
N GLN A 152 -4.11 5.19 6.63
CA GLN A 152 -4.75 5.82 5.48
C GLN A 152 -5.81 4.89 4.89
N ILE A 153 -6.90 5.45 4.39
CA ILE A 153 -7.97 4.69 3.75
C ILE A 153 -7.84 4.82 2.23
N LEU A 154 -7.69 3.68 1.57
CA LEU A 154 -7.70 3.56 0.12
C LEU A 154 -8.94 2.76 -0.31
N TYR A 155 -9.33 2.85 -1.57
CA TYR A 155 -10.51 2.19 -2.10
C TYR A 155 -10.18 1.38 -3.36
N THR A 156 -10.77 0.22 -3.52
CA THR A 156 -10.61 -0.59 -4.74
C THR A 156 -11.14 0.13 -5.98
N ILE A 157 -10.42 0.00 -7.10
CA ILE A 157 -10.86 0.49 -8.40
C ILE A 157 -11.53 -0.68 -9.13
N GLY A 158 -12.84 -0.54 -9.40
CA GLY A 158 -13.60 -1.57 -10.08
C GLY A 158 -13.83 -2.84 -9.25
N ASP A 159 -14.53 -3.78 -9.84
CA ASP A 159 -14.75 -5.10 -9.27
C ASP A 159 -13.51 -5.98 -9.52
N ASN A 160 -13.03 -6.63 -8.48
CA ASN A 160 -11.89 -7.55 -8.55
C ASN A 160 -12.35 -8.95 -8.17
N PHE A 161 -11.90 -9.95 -8.90
CA PHE A 161 -12.25 -11.35 -8.66
C PHE A 161 -10.99 -12.07 -8.19
N ILE A 162 -11.06 -12.74 -7.06
CA ILE A 162 -9.93 -13.49 -6.49
C ILE A 162 -10.33 -14.92 -6.19
N ASN A 163 -9.40 -15.85 -6.40
CA ASN A 163 -9.54 -17.24 -6.00
C ASN A 163 -9.16 -17.37 -4.53
N ILE A 164 -10.05 -17.93 -3.73
CA ILE A 164 -9.78 -18.25 -2.32
C ILE A 164 -9.64 -19.75 -2.22
N ASN A 165 -8.44 -20.22 -1.93
CA ASN A 165 -8.14 -21.61 -1.61
C ASN A 165 -8.36 -21.88 -0.12
#